data_52ecbb4e7c9d1cdeb6eb5c07c76c4e9a
#
_entry.id   52ecbb4e7c9d1cdeb6eb5c07c76c4e9a
#
_cell.length_a   1.000
_cell.length_b   1.000
_cell.length_c   1.000
_cell.angle_alpha   90.00
_cell.angle_beta   90.00
_cell.angle_gamma   90.00
#
_symmetry.space_group_name_H-M   'P 1'
#
loop_
_entity.id
_entity.type
_entity.pdbx_description
1 polymer ?
#
loop_
_entity_poly.entity_id
_entity_poly.type
_entity_poly.pdbx_seq_one_letter_code
_entity_poly.pdbx_strand_id
1 'polypeptide(L)'
;MSSAAPKTVQRTPFKRWCDENTGLFFLIPWILGFLIFKAYPFASSLVYSFTDLNFFKGISQYGVMNYVEIFTSRKTVSVLLTTVKYAFITVPLKLVFALFIAYILNFKIKFVYLFRTVYYIPSILGGSVAIAVLWRALFKDTGVVNTILGFFGIAGPDWLADKTWALFVICLLRVWQFGSAMVLFLAALKGVPADLYEAATIDGASKTKQFFSITVPMITPVIFYNLVTQIAQAFQEFNGPYIITQGGPRNATTLVSLLVYNYAFKSNEMGMACALAWVMFIAVALLTVIAFTSQKHWVYYAD
;
A
#
# COMPACT_ATOMS: atom_id res chain seq x y z
N MET A 1 -35.83 -60.02 25.51
CA MET A 1 -34.83 -58.93 25.35
C MET A 1 -35.61 -57.67 24.99
N SER A 2 -35.87 -56.79 25.97
CA SER A 2 -36.63 -55.54 25.81
C SER A 2 -35.66 -54.44 25.29
N SER A 3 -35.90 -53.97 24.07
CA SER A 3 -35.20 -52.88 23.45
C SER A 3 -35.74 -51.55 24.07
N ALA A 4 -34.96 -50.93 24.94
CA ALA A 4 -35.29 -49.62 25.47
C ALA A 4 -35.06 -48.56 24.38
N ALA A 5 -36.14 -47.90 23.96
CA ALA A 5 -36.09 -46.76 23.05
C ALA A 5 -35.22 -45.63 23.64
N PRO A 6 -34.39 -44.93 22.87
CA PRO A 6 -33.58 -43.84 23.33
C PRO A 6 -34.49 -42.72 23.85
N LYS A 7 -34.31 -42.29 25.12
CA LYS A 7 -34.99 -41.13 25.70
C LYS A 7 -34.60 -39.90 24.89
N THR A 8 -35.52 -39.33 24.13
CA THR A 8 -35.38 -38.00 23.55
C THR A 8 -35.26 -36.94 24.66
N VAL A 9 -34.05 -36.48 24.90
CA VAL A 9 -33.75 -35.39 25.84
C VAL A 9 -34.44 -34.13 25.26
N GLN A 10 -35.58 -33.70 25.90
CA GLN A 10 -36.20 -32.44 25.57
C GLN A 10 -35.21 -31.31 25.88
N ARG A 11 -34.59 -30.77 24.85
CA ARG A 11 -33.72 -29.60 24.97
C ARG A 11 -34.56 -28.38 25.31
N THR A 12 -34.17 -27.62 26.34
CA THR A 12 -34.81 -26.36 26.70
C THR A 12 -34.75 -25.38 25.52
N PRO A 13 -35.76 -24.47 25.34
CA PRO A 13 -35.75 -23.47 24.25
C PRO A 13 -34.41 -22.67 24.18
N PHE A 14 -33.84 -22.34 25.32
CA PHE A 14 -32.56 -21.64 25.43
C PHE A 14 -31.40 -22.48 24.86
N LYS A 15 -31.37 -23.79 25.17
CA LYS A 15 -30.32 -24.69 24.64
C LYS A 15 -30.44 -24.90 23.13
N ARG A 16 -31.66 -24.96 22.60
CA ARG A 16 -31.88 -24.97 21.14
C ARG A 16 -31.38 -23.69 20.50
N TRP A 17 -31.74 -22.52 21.04
CA TRP A 17 -31.29 -21.23 20.54
C TRP A 17 -29.76 -21.11 20.59
N CYS A 18 -29.10 -21.55 21.67
CA CYS A 18 -27.64 -21.61 21.75
C CYS A 18 -27.02 -22.54 20.71
N ASP A 19 -27.59 -23.73 20.51
CA ASP A 19 -27.10 -24.71 19.52
C ASP A 19 -27.26 -24.16 18.08
N GLU A 20 -28.37 -23.49 17.77
CA GLU A 20 -28.66 -22.87 16.47
C GLU A 20 -27.74 -21.64 16.24
N ASN A 21 -27.36 -20.90 17.29
CA ASN A 21 -26.54 -19.70 17.17
C ASN A 21 -25.11 -19.92 17.69
N THR A 22 -24.63 -21.14 17.79
CA THR A 22 -23.29 -21.47 18.27
C THR A 22 -22.20 -20.70 17.50
N GLY A 23 -22.37 -20.51 16.18
CA GLY A 23 -21.45 -19.73 15.34
C GLY A 23 -21.36 -18.25 15.77
N LEU A 24 -22.47 -17.65 16.20
CA LEU A 24 -22.48 -16.26 16.68
C LEU A 24 -21.70 -16.10 17.99
N PHE A 25 -21.78 -17.07 18.90
CA PHE A 25 -21.01 -17.03 20.15
C PHE A 25 -19.50 -17.04 19.91
N PHE A 26 -19.02 -17.80 18.91
CA PHE A 26 -17.61 -17.78 18.53
C PHE A 26 -17.19 -16.48 17.85
N LEU A 27 -18.13 -15.74 17.24
CA LEU A 27 -17.85 -14.44 16.61
C LEU A 27 -17.85 -13.29 17.63
N ILE A 28 -18.49 -13.43 18.80
CA ILE A 28 -18.61 -12.36 19.81
C ILE A 28 -17.25 -11.74 20.18
N PRO A 29 -16.20 -12.51 20.53
CA PRO A 29 -14.91 -11.91 20.89
C PRO A 29 -14.31 -11.09 19.75
N TRP A 30 -14.46 -11.55 18.50
CA TRP A 30 -14.01 -10.83 17.31
C TRP A 30 -14.83 -9.55 17.07
N ILE A 31 -16.16 -9.64 17.17
CA ILE A 31 -17.07 -8.49 17.02
C ILE A 31 -16.78 -7.43 18.08
N LEU A 32 -16.63 -7.82 19.33
CA LEU A 32 -16.28 -6.90 20.42
C LEU A 32 -14.93 -6.24 20.19
N GLY A 33 -13.92 -7.02 19.79
CA GLY A 33 -12.61 -6.48 19.42
C GLY A 33 -12.69 -5.50 18.27
N PHE A 34 -13.45 -5.82 17.23
CA PHE A 34 -13.69 -4.92 16.10
C PHE A 34 -14.38 -3.63 16.51
N LEU A 35 -15.46 -3.73 17.30
CA LEU A 35 -16.23 -2.55 17.76
C LEU A 35 -15.40 -1.62 18.62
N ILE A 36 -14.64 -2.19 19.60
CA ILE A 36 -13.86 -1.39 20.55
C ILE A 36 -12.61 -0.81 19.90
N PHE A 37 -11.85 -1.62 19.14
CA PHE A 37 -10.53 -1.22 18.66
C PHE A 37 -10.50 -0.70 17.22
N LYS A 38 -11.59 -0.83 16.45
CA LYS A 38 -11.68 -0.34 15.07
C LYS A 38 -12.85 0.62 14.88
N ALA A 39 -14.07 0.18 15.12
CA ALA A 39 -15.26 0.98 14.83
C ALA A 39 -15.35 2.24 15.70
N TYR A 40 -15.13 2.10 17.01
CA TYR A 40 -15.19 3.24 17.94
C TYR A 40 -14.10 4.29 17.65
N PRO A 41 -12.80 3.96 17.53
CA PRO A 41 -11.76 4.96 17.17
C PRO A 41 -11.99 5.59 15.80
N PHE A 42 -12.47 4.82 14.82
CA PHE A 42 -12.79 5.33 13.49
C PHE A 42 -13.93 6.36 13.54
N ALA A 43 -15.05 6.04 14.22
CA ALA A 43 -16.15 6.96 14.40
C ALA A 43 -15.76 8.20 15.22
N SER A 44 -15.00 8.00 16.31
CA SER A 44 -14.50 9.11 17.14
C SER A 44 -13.56 10.03 16.37
N SER A 45 -12.70 9.49 15.50
CA SER A 45 -11.82 10.31 14.64
C SER A 45 -12.61 11.20 13.69
N LEU A 46 -13.78 10.74 13.21
CA LEU A 46 -14.67 11.58 12.39
C LEU A 46 -15.22 12.75 13.20
N VAL A 47 -15.69 12.50 14.41
CA VAL A 47 -16.19 13.57 15.29
C VAL A 47 -15.06 14.56 15.61
N TYR A 48 -13.89 14.06 15.98
CA TYR A 48 -12.74 14.90 16.30
C TYR A 48 -12.22 15.73 15.12
N SER A 49 -12.42 15.28 13.89
CA SER A 49 -12.04 16.04 12.69
C SER A 49 -12.77 17.37 12.56
N PHE A 50 -13.95 17.49 13.18
CA PHE A 50 -14.76 18.71 13.25
C PHE A 50 -14.52 19.51 14.56
N THR A 51 -13.45 19.25 15.27
CA THR A 51 -13.13 19.95 16.54
C THR A 51 -11.69 20.49 16.51
N ASP A 52 -11.43 21.47 17.35
CA ASP A 52 -10.08 21.96 17.63
C ASP A 52 -9.37 21.13 18.71
N LEU A 53 -9.69 19.83 18.83
CA LEU A 53 -9.16 18.95 19.86
C LEU A 53 -7.64 19.04 19.95
N ASN A 54 -7.17 19.53 21.11
CA ASN A 54 -5.77 19.54 21.50
C ASN A 54 -5.59 18.67 22.76
N PHE A 55 -4.51 17.88 22.78
CA PHE A 55 -4.29 16.91 23.86
C PHE A 55 -4.24 17.55 25.26
N PHE A 56 -3.78 18.80 25.38
CA PHE A 56 -3.63 19.49 26.66
C PHE A 56 -4.78 20.46 26.97
N LYS A 57 -5.43 21.01 25.92
CA LYS A 57 -6.47 22.05 26.08
C LYS A 57 -7.88 21.48 25.99
N GLY A 58 -8.02 20.22 25.54
CA GLY A 58 -9.32 19.64 25.26
C GLY A 58 -9.96 20.18 23.98
N ILE A 59 -11.28 20.17 23.93
CA ILE A 59 -12.09 20.71 22.82
C ILE A 59 -12.67 22.05 23.27
N SER A 60 -12.41 23.12 22.51
CA SER A 60 -12.97 24.44 22.76
C SER A 60 -14.04 24.81 21.73
N GLN A 61 -13.89 24.36 20.49
CA GLN A 61 -14.77 24.72 19.39
C GLN A 61 -15.13 23.52 18.50
N TYR A 62 -16.32 23.57 17.92
CA TYR A 62 -16.80 22.63 16.90
C TYR A 62 -16.97 23.40 15.59
N GLY A 63 -16.52 22.83 14.48
CA GLY A 63 -16.70 23.47 13.18
C GLY A 63 -15.86 22.82 12.07
N VAL A 64 -15.84 23.47 10.92
CA VAL A 64 -15.13 22.99 9.72
C VAL A 64 -13.76 23.65 9.52
N MET A 65 -13.25 24.37 10.53
CA MET A 65 -12.02 25.17 10.43
C MET A 65 -10.81 24.35 10.00
N ASN A 66 -10.66 23.12 10.51
CA ASN A 66 -9.59 22.23 10.10
C ASN A 66 -9.61 21.97 8.59
N TYR A 67 -10.79 21.73 8.02
CA TYR A 67 -10.93 21.49 6.58
C TYR A 67 -10.63 22.75 5.77
N VAL A 68 -11.09 23.91 6.23
CA VAL A 68 -10.74 25.19 5.59
C VAL A 68 -9.23 25.39 5.60
N GLU A 69 -8.57 25.18 6.72
CA GLU A 69 -7.13 25.32 6.84
C GLU A 69 -6.38 24.32 5.95
N ILE A 70 -6.83 23.06 5.87
CA ILE A 70 -6.19 22.05 5.01
C ILE A 70 -6.13 22.53 3.57
N PHE A 71 -7.18 23.14 3.04
CA PHE A 71 -7.25 23.55 1.64
C PHE A 71 -6.74 24.98 1.38
N THR A 72 -6.60 25.83 2.40
CA THR A 72 -6.07 27.19 2.26
C THR A 72 -4.58 27.30 2.58
N SER A 73 -4.06 26.43 3.44
CA SER A 73 -2.66 26.42 3.83
C SER A 73 -1.75 25.95 2.68
N ARG A 74 -0.88 26.83 2.20
CA ARG A 74 0.11 26.49 1.16
C ARG A 74 0.98 25.27 1.54
N LYS A 75 1.31 25.12 2.82
CA LYS A 75 2.09 23.99 3.32
C LYS A 75 1.32 22.69 3.14
N THR A 76 0.07 22.63 3.60
CA THR A 76 -0.75 21.42 3.56
C THR A 76 -1.09 21.01 2.12
N VAL A 77 -1.47 21.98 1.29
CA VAL A 77 -1.72 21.74 -0.14
C VAL A 77 -0.46 21.21 -0.84
N SER A 78 0.72 21.78 -0.55
CA SER A 78 1.98 21.26 -1.10
C SER A 78 2.25 19.82 -0.68
N VAL A 79 1.95 19.43 0.56
CA VAL A 79 2.10 18.05 1.07
C VAL A 79 1.10 17.10 0.39
N LEU A 80 -0.14 17.51 0.19
CA LEU A 80 -1.14 16.74 -0.56
C LEU A 80 -0.65 16.48 -1.98
N LEU A 81 -0.19 17.50 -2.70
CA LEU A 81 0.35 17.38 -4.05
C LEU A 81 1.61 16.50 -4.10
N THR A 82 2.50 16.62 -3.11
CA THR A 82 3.69 15.78 -3.01
C THR A 82 3.32 14.31 -2.83
N THR A 83 2.29 14.01 -2.03
CA THR A 83 1.81 12.64 -1.81
C THR A 83 1.21 12.07 -3.08
N VAL A 84 0.40 12.85 -3.80
CA VAL A 84 -0.15 12.45 -5.10
C VAL A 84 0.98 12.19 -6.10
N LYS A 85 1.93 13.12 -6.23
CA LYS A 85 3.12 12.97 -7.09
C LYS A 85 3.91 11.71 -6.73
N TYR A 86 4.15 11.47 -5.45
CA TYR A 86 4.83 10.27 -4.96
C TYR A 86 4.10 8.99 -5.39
N ALA A 87 2.78 8.92 -5.17
CA ALA A 87 1.99 7.75 -5.54
C ALA A 87 2.00 7.51 -7.06
N PHE A 88 1.79 8.56 -7.87
CA PHE A 88 1.79 8.46 -9.33
C PHE A 88 3.14 8.11 -9.94
N ILE A 89 4.24 8.39 -9.28
CA ILE A 89 5.59 7.97 -9.70
C ILE A 89 5.86 6.54 -9.26
N THR A 90 5.67 6.25 -7.97
CA THR A 90 6.12 4.99 -7.39
C THR A 90 5.27 3.80 -7.78
N VAL A 91 3.94 3.97 -7.88
CA VAL A 91 3.04 2.84 -8.16
C VAL A 91 3.27 2.28 -9.57
N PRO A 92 3.20 3.08 -10.66
CA PRO A 92 3.45 2.56 -12.00
C PRO A 92 4.86 2.00 -12.14
N LEU A 93 5.87 2.72 -11.63
CA LEU A 93 7.27 2.29 -11.75
C LEU A 93 7.51 0.95 -11.04
N LYS A 94 6.95 0.78 -9.82
CA LYS A 94 7.02 -0.47 -9.07
C LYS A 94 6.32 -1.61 -9.80
N LEU A 95 5.12 -1.39 -10.34
CA LEU A 95 4.37 -2.41 -11.04
C LEU A 95 5.04 -2.82 -12.36
N VAL A 96 5.52 -1.87 -13.15
CA VAL A 96 6.27 -2.16 -14.37
C VAL A 96 7.53 -2.96 -14.07
N PHE A 97 8.30 -2.55 -13.06
CA PHE A 97 9.50 -3.26 -12.66
C PHE A 97 9.19 -4.67 -12.12
N ALA A 98 8.14 -4.80 -11.30
CA ALA A 98 7.69 -6.09 -10.78
C ALA A 98 7.25 -7.05 -11.90
N LEU A 99 6.48 -6.55 -12.88
CA LEU A 99 6.05 -7.33 -14.04
C LEU A 99 7.24 -7.74 -14.92
N PHE A 100 8.16 -6.81 -15.16
CA PHE A 100 9.37 -7.08 -15.93
C PHE A 100 10.22 -8.20 -15.32
N ILE A 101 10.48 -8.14 -14.01
CA ILE A 101 11.22 -9.19 -13.30
C ILE A 101 10.44 -10.51 -13.26
N ALA A 102 9.11 -10.45 -13.04
CA ALA A 102 8.26 -11.64 -13.07
C ALA A 102 8.29 -12.32 -14.45
N TYR A 103 8.25 -11.53 -15.53
CA TYR A 103 8.35 -12.04 -16.90
C TYR A 103 9.69 -12.75 -17.14
N ILE A 104 10.82 -12.17 -16.71
CA ILE A 104 12.13 -12.81 -16.79
C ILE A 104 12.15 -14.13 -16.00
N LEU A 105 11.65 -14.12 -14.76
CA LEU A 105 11.63 -15.28 -13.88
C LEU A 105 10.61 -16.36 -14.28
N ASN A 106 9.77 -16.08 -15.26
CA ASN A 106 8.85 -17.05 -15.84
C ASN A 106 9.54 -18.03 -16.83
N PHE A 107 10.69 -17.62 -17.38
CA PHE A 107 11.50 -18.52 -18.22
C PHE A 107 12.19 -19.60 -17.39
N LYS A 108 12.61 -20.68 -18.06
CA LYS A 108 13.41 -21.79 -17.46
C LYS A 108 14.85 -21.33 -17.23
N ILE A 109 15.10 -20.62 -16.14
CA ILE A 109 16.43 -20.11 -15.76
C ILE A 109 17.00 -21.00 -14.66
N LYS A 110 18.32 -21.29 -14.73
CA LYS A 110 19.02 -21.98 -13.64
C LYS A 110 18.93 -21.14 -12.36
N PHE A 111 18.72 -21.81 -11.20
CA PHE A 111 18.58 -21.17 -9.89
C PHE A 111 17.38 -20.18 -9.75
N VAL A 112 16.32 -20.35 -10.57
CA VAL A 112 15.15 -19.48 -10.53
C VAL A 112 14.54 -19.33 -9.12
N TYR A 113 14.55 -20.37 -8.32
CA TYR A 113 14.05 -20.33 -6.93
C TYR A 113 14.87 -19.41 -6.05
N LEU A 114 16.20 -19.43 -6.19
CA LEU A 114 17.10 -18.52 -5.48
C LEU A 114 16.80 -17.06 -5.86
N PHE A 115 16.71 -16.75 -7.15
CA PHE A 115 16.38 -15.41 -7.61
C PHE A 115 15.02 -14.94 -7.11
N ARG A 116 13.99 -15.79 -7.12
CA ARG A 116 12.67 -15.46 -6.55
C ARG A 116 12.77 -15.09 -5.07
N THR A 117 13.50 -15.87 -4.29
CA THR A 117 13.72 -15.59 -2.87
C THR A 117 14.45 -14.27 -2.67
N VAL A 118 15.57 -14.06 -3.35
CA VAL A 118 16.38 -12.84 -3.24
C VAL A 118 15.57 -11.59 -3.61
N TYR A 119 14.79 -11.62 -4.69
CA TYR A 119 13.96 -10.49 -5.11
C TYR A 119 12.71 -10.30 -4.23
N TYR A 120 12.29 -11.31 -3.47
CA TYR A 120 11.19 -11.18 -2.53
C TYR A 120 11.61 -10.60 -1.17
N ILE A 121 12.86 -10.83 -0.72
CA ILE A 121 13.42 -10.33 0.54
C ILE A 121 13.15 -8.82 0.75
N PRO A 122 13.38 -7.92 -0.23
CA PRO A 122 13.08 -6.50 -0.09
C PRO A 122 11.65 -6.19 0.34
N SER A 123 10.68 -6.95 -0.14
CA SER A 123 9.27 -6.73 0.20
C SER A 123 8.94 -7.15 1.64
N ILE A 124 9.64 -8.14 2.19
CA ILE A 124 9.47 -8.58 3.58
C ILE A 124 10.11 -7.57 4.54
N LEU A 125 11.33 -7.15 4.20
CA LEU A 125 12.15 -6.31 5.08
C LEU A 125 11.88 -4.82 4.91
N GLY A 126 11.39 -4.39 3.75
CA GLY A 126 11.35 -2.99 3.33
C GLY A 126 10.48 -2.06 4.18
N GLY A 127 9.49 -2.60 4.91
CA GLY A 127 8.71 -1.84 5.88
C GLY A 127 9.41 -1.63 7.23
N SER A 128 10.60 -2.21 7.44
CA SER A 128 11.30 -2.11 8.72
C SER A 128 12.07 -0.80 8.87
N VAL A 129 12.12 -0.31 10.11
CA VAL A 129 12.93 0.87 10.51
C VAL A 129 14.40 0.66 10.15
N ALA A 130 14.93 -0.55 10.35
CA ALA A 130 16.33 -0.89 10.09
C ALA A 130 16.72 -0.66 8.62
N ILE A 131 15.86 -1.06 7.68
CA ILE A 131 16.10 -0.83 6.25
C ILE A 131 16.07 0.66 5.91
N ALA A 132 15.15 1.43 6.49
CA ALA A 132 15.12 2.88 6.25
C ALA A 132 16.37 3.58 6.79
N VAL A 133 16.90 3.15 7.95
CA VAL A 133 18.17 3.67 8.50
C VAL A 133 19.35 3.29 7.61
N LEU A 134 19.42 2.03 7.15
CA LEU A 134 20.44 1.59 6.20
C LEU A 134 20.36 2.39 4.90
N TRP A 135 19.15 2.61 4.36
CA TRP A 135 18.92 3.38 3.15
C TRP A 135 19.41 4.82 3.30
N ARG A 136 19.08 5.45 4.44
CA ARG A 136 19.62 6.77 4.78
C ARG A 136 21.15 6.79 4.80
N ALA A 137 21.79 5.76 5.36
CA ALA A 137 23.26 5.67 5.41
C ALA A 137 23.88 5.49 4.01
N LEU A 138 23.23 4.72 3.12
CA LEU A 138 23.71 4.51 1.74
C LEU A 138 23.71 5.79 0.92
N PHE A 139 22.72 6.67 1.12
CA PHE A 139 22.49 7.89 0.35
C PHE A 139 22.99 9.17 1.06
N LYS A 140 23.79 9.06 2.12
CA LYS A 140 24.53 10.22 2.67
C LYS A 140 25.59 10.69 1.71
N ASP A 141 26.06 11.95 1.86
CA ASP A 141 27.12 12.54 1.04
C ASP A 141 28.40 11.67 1.01
N THR A 142 28.76 11.11 2.16
CA THR A 142 29.88 10.16 2.34
C THR A 142 29.41 8.70 2.26
N GLY A 143 28.23 8.44 1.72
CA GLY A 143 27.62 7.12 1.66
C GLY A 143 28.16 6.28 0.51
N VAL A 144 27.81 4.99 0.55
CA VAL A 144 28.29 3.99 -0.42
C VAL A 144 27.92 4.37 -1.85
N VAL A 145 26.73 4.98 -2.08
CA VAL A 145 26.32 5.39 -3.42
C VAL A 145 27.26 6.42 -4.02
N ASN A 146 27.62 7.48 -3.28
CA ASN A 146 28.56 8.48 -3.74
C ASN A 146 29.99 7.93 -3.85
N THR A 147 30.39 7.01 -2.98
CA THR A 147 31.68 6.31 -3.09
C THR A 147 31.77 5.52 -4.40
N ILE A 148 30.72 4.78 -4.76
CA ILE A 148 30.68 4.03 -6.03
C ILE A 148 30.70 4.99 -7.23
N LEU A 149 29.92 6.08 -7.21
CA LEU A 149 29.94 7.10 -8.29
C LEU A 149 31.33 7.72 -8.43
N GLY A 150 32.03 7.98 -7.31
CA GLY A 150 33.38 8.50 -7.30
C GLY A 150 34.43 7.58 -7.98
N PHE A 151 34.25 6.25 -7.92
CA PHE A 151 35.08 5.31 -8.66
C PHE A 151 34.98 5.47 -10.19
N PHE A 152 33.81 5.95 -10.66
CA PHE A 152 33.59 6.24 -12.07
C PHE A 152 33.88 7.70 -12.43
N GLY A 153 34.45 8.50 -11.51
CA GLY A 153 34.75 9.92 -11.72
C GLY A 153 33.51 10.81 -11.74
N ILE A 154 32.35 10.31 -11.24
CA ILE A 154 31.09 11.05 -11.22
C ILE A 154 30.93 11.67 -9.82
N ALA A 155 30.84 13.00 -9.74
CA ALA A 155 30.46 13.69 -8.52
C ALA A 155 28.98 13.42 -8.23
N GLY A 156 28.70 12.65 -7.17
CA GLY A 156 27.31 12.38 -6.78
C GLY A 156 26.63 13.63 -6.23
N PRO A 157 25.31 13.74 -6.42
CA PRO A 157 24.52 14.85 -5.87
C PRO A 157 24.38 14.70 -4.35
N ASP A 158 23.94 15.78 -3.72
CA ASP A 158 23.49 15.75 -2.33
C ASP A 158 22.08 15.13 -2.27
N TRP A 159 22.04 13.80 -2.19
CA TRP A 159 20.82 13.00 -2.31
C TRP A 159 19.72 13.39 -1.32
N LEU A 160 20.08 13.81 -0.10
CA LEU A 160 19.12 14.03 0.97
C LEU A 160 18.86 15.51 1.25
N ALA A 161 19.73 16.42 0.80
CA ALA A 161 19.57 17.84 0.97
C ALA A 161 18.95 18.56 -0.24
N ASP A 162 18.97 17.95 -1.42
CA ASP A 162 18.25 18.45 -2.60
C ASP A 162 16.79 17.94 -2.62
N LYS A 163 15.84 18.82 -2.99
CA LYS A 163 14.41 18.51 -2.98
C LYS A 163 14.02 17.40 -3.95
N THR A 164 14.62 17.37 -5.12
CA THR A 164 14.30 16.41 -6.18
C THR A 164 14.91 15.06 -5.86
N TRP A 165 16.17 15.06 -5.47
CA TRP A 165 16.90 13.84 -5.13
C TRP A 165 16.37 13.19 -3.87
N ALA A 166 16.00 13.96 -2.84
CA ALA A 166 15.42 13.39 -1.61
C ALA A 166 14.11 12.64 -1.87
N LEU A 167 13.21 13.19 -2.71
CA LEU A 167 12.00 12.50 -3.10
C LEU A 167 12.31 11.26 -3.94
N PHE A 168 13.28 11.35 -4.87
CA PHE A 168 13.73 10.22 -5.68
C PHE A 168 14.24 9.06 -4.81
N VAL A 169 15.05 9.33 -3.78
CA VAL A 169 15.58 8.31 -2.85
C VAL A 169 14.45 7.56 -2.14
N ILE A 170 13.39 8.27 -1.72
CA ILE A 170 12.21 7.65 -1.10
C ILE A 170 11.41 6.83 -2.13
N CYS A 171 11.23 7.35 -3.35
CA CYS A 171 10.59 6.61 -4.44
C CYS A 171 11.36 5.33 -4.76
N LEU A 172 12.69 5.40 -4.82
CA LEU A 172 13.55 4.26 -5.11
C LEU A 172 13.43 3.16 -4.04
N LEU A 173 13.39 3.52 -2.74
CA LEU A 173 13.12 2.57 -1.66
C LEU A 173 11.80 1.83 -1.89
N ARG A 174 10.76 2.54 -2.29
CA ARG A 174 9.44 1.95 -2.53
C ARG A 174 9.43 1.04 -3.75
N VAL A 175 10.11 1.43 -4.82
CA VAL A 175 10.26 0.61 -6.02
C VAL A 175 11.08 -0.65 -5.73
N TRP A 176 12.15 -0.55 -4.94
CA TRP A 176 12.96 -1.69 -4.52
C TRP A 176 12.16 -2.77 -3.79
N GLN A 177 11.05 -2.40 -3.12
CA GLN A 177 10.12 -3.33 -2.47
C GLN A 177 9.11 -3.95 -3.46
N PHE A 178 9.51 -4.28 -4.68
CA PHE A 178 8.63 -4.78 -5.74
C PHE A 178 8.24 -6.26 -5.60
N GLY A 179 8.93 -7.02 -4.75
CA GLY A 179 8.87 -8.47 -4.71
C GLY A 179 7.48 -9.06 -4.47
N SER A 180 6.63 -8.44 -3.64
CA SER A 180 5.26 -8.92 -3.41
C SER A 180 4.41 -8.84 -4.69
N ALA A 181 4.47 -7.74 -5.42
CA ALA A 181 3.79 -7.59 -6.70
C ALA A 181 4.38 -8.54 -7.76
N MET A 182 5.71 -8.71 -7.77
CA MET A 182 6.41 -9.66 -8.66
C MET A 182 5.90 -11.10 -8.49
N VAL A 183 5.73 -11.57 -7.25
CA VAL A 183 5.25 -12.94 -6.98
C VAL A 183 3.83 -13.13 -7.50
N LEU A 184 2.95 -12.15 -7.32
CA LEU A 184 1.59 -12.19 -7.85
C LEU A 184 1.58 -12.21 -9.38
N PHE A 185 2.39 -11.36 -10.01
CA PHE A 185 2.54 -11.39 -11.48
C PHE A 185 3.10 -12.72 -11.98
N LEU A 186 4.10 -13.27 -11.28
CA LEU A 186 4.66 -14.56 -11.68
C LEU A 186 3.64 -15.70 -11.57
N ALA A 187 2.77 -15.68 -10.57
CA ALA A 187 1.67 -16.64 -10.45
C ALA A 187 0.66 -16.47 -11.60
N ALA A 188 0.29 -15.23 -11.91
CA ALA A 188 -0.61 -14.92 -13.02
C ALA A 188 -0.03 -15.35 -14.39
N LEU A 189 1.25 -15.05 -14.64
CA LEU A 189 1.94 -15.43 -15.86
C LEU A 189 1.97 -16.94 -16.09
N LYS A 190 2.06 -17.73 -15.02
CA LYS A 190 2.01 -19.19 -15.10
C LYS A 190 0.61 -19.74 -15.33
N GLY A 191 -0.42 -18.97 -15.03
CA GLY A 191 -1.82 -19.34 -15.24
C GLY A 191 -2.31 -19.12 -16.68
N VAL A 192 -1.52 -18.44 -17.53
CA VAL A 192 -1.90 -18.23 -18.94
C VAL A 192 -1.78 -19.56 -19.71
N PRO A 193 -2.86 -20.05 -20.38
CA PRO A 193 -2.85 -21.31 -21.12
C PRO A 193 -1.77 -21.34 -22.21
N ALA A 194 -1.03 -22.45 -22.31
CA ALA A 194 0.02 -22.63 -23.30
C ALA A 194 -0.51 -22.64 -24.74
N ASP A 195 -1.71 -23.19 -24.93
CA ASP A 195 -2.37 -23.33 -26.23
C ASP A 195 -2.52 -22.00 -26.95
N LEU A 196 -2.74 -20.89 -26.20
CA LEU A 196 -2.83 -19.54 -26.77
C LEU A 196 -1.51 -19.10 -27.43
N TYR A 197 -0.39 -19.49 -26.83
CA TYR A 197 0.94 -19.18 -27.37
C TYR A 197 1.31 -20.06 -28.55
N GLU A 198 0.86 -21.33 -28.55
CA GLU A 198 1.06 -22.27 -29.65
C GLU A 198 0.29 -21.81 -30.88
N ALA A 199 -1.00 -21.48 -30.73
CA ALA A 199 -1.82 -20.94 -31.81
C ALA A 199 -1.22 -19.67 -32.39
N ALA A 200 -0.86 -18.69 -31.55
CA ALA A 200 -0.23 -17.44 -31.97
C ALA A 200 1.13 -17.66 -32.68
N THR A 201 1.85 -18.73 -32.32
CA THR A 201 3.12 -19.06 -32.98
C THR A 201 2.89 -19.59 -34.39
N ILE A 202 1.85 -20.42 -34.57
CA ILE A 202 1.41 -20.90 -35.90
C ILE A 202 0.99 -19.75 -36.78
N ASP A 203 0.31 -18.73 -36.22
CA ASP A 203 -0.08 -17.50 -36.90
C ASP A 203 1.10 -16.53 -37.17
N GLY A 204 2.33 -16.91 -36.81
CA GLY A 204 3.53 -16.10 -37.04
C GLY A 204 3.70 -14.90 -36.11
N ALA A 205 3.00 -14.87 -34.96
CA ALA A 205 3.13 -13.77 -34.00
C ALA A 205 4.48 -13.79 -33.27
N SER A 206 5.19 -12.68 -33.30
CA SER A 206 6.45 -12.50 -32.54
C SER A 206 6.22 -12.59 -31.03
N LYS A 207 7.26 -12.91 -30.26
CA LYS A 207 7.20 -12.96 -28.77
C LYS A 207 6.72 -11.66 -28.14
N THR A 208 7.12 -10.53 -28.70
CA THR A 208 6.64 -9.20 -28.27
C THR A 208 5.14 -9.04 -28.52
N LYS A 209 4.65 -9.44 -29.69
CA LYS A 209 3.21 -9.42 -30.01
C LYS A 209 2.42 -10.34 -29.09
N GLN A 210 2.91 -11.56 -28.84
CA GLN A 210 2.32 -12.50 -27.88
C GLN A 210 2.22 -11.89 -26.48
N PHE A 211 3.28 -11.19 -26.02
CA PHE A 211 3.29 -10.55 -24.70
C PHE A 211 2.20 -9.48 -24.57
N PHE A 212 2.13 -8.54 -25.52
CA PHE A 212 1.15 -7.44 -25.41
C PHE A 212 -0.28 -7.83 -25.79
N SER A 213 -0.47 -8.80 -26.70
CA SER A 213 -1.81 -9.20 -27.19
C SER A 213 -2.41 -10.38 -26.46
N ILE A 214 -1.62 -11.21 -25.76
CA ILE A 214 -2.10 -12.39 -25.02
C ILE A 214 -1.78 -12.23 -23.54
N THR A 215 -0.48 -12.13 -23.22
CA THR A 215 -0.04 -12.17 -21.82
C THR A 215 -0.60 -11.02 -20.99
N VAL A 216 -0.41 -9.77 -21.45
CA VAL A 216 -0.85 -8.58 -20.69
C VAL A 216 -2.37 -8.58 -20.49
N PRO A 217 -3.23 -8.79 -21.52
CA PRO A 217 -4.67 -8.88 -21.32
C PRO A 217 -5.09 -9.95 -20.31
N MET A 218 -4.52 -11.15 -20.40
CA MET A 218 -4.85 -12.27 -19.51
C MET A 218 -4.50 -12.02 -18.04
N ILE A 219 -3.48 -11.22 -17.76
CA ILE A 219 -3.07 -10.89 -16.38
C ILE A 219 -3.64 -9.57 -15.89
N THR A 220 -4.47 -8.86 -16.66
CA THR A 220 -5.07 -7.57 -16.26
C THR A 220 -5.80 -7.63 -14.92
N PRO A 221 -6.51 -8.71 -14.50
CA PRO A 221 -7.10 -8.77 -13.16
C PRO A 221 -6.07 -8.65 -12.05
N VAL A 222 -4.88 -9.24 -12.23
CA VAL A 222 -3.79 -9.16 -11.25
C VAL A 222 -3.08 -7.80 -11.31
N ILE A 223 -2.97 -7.20 -12.51
CA ILE A 223 -2.50 -5.80 -12.65
C ILE A 223 -3.44 -4.87 -11.89
N PHE A 224 -4.75 -5.01 -12.06
CA PHE A 224 -5.76 -4.21 -11.38
C PHE A 224 -5.69 -4.36 -9.85
N TYR A 225 -5.64 -5.59 -9.35
CA TYR A 225 -5.49 -5.87 -7.92
C TYR A 225 -4.24 -5.20 -7.33
N ASN A 226 -3.10 -5.36 -8.00
CA ASN A 226 -1.85 -4.72 -7.58
C ASN A 226 -1.95 -3.20 -7.63
N LEU A 227 -2.57 -2.62 -8.68
CA LEU A 227 -2.74 -1.18 -8.82
C LEU A 227 -3.50 -0.60 -7.62
N VAL A 228 -4.68 -1.14 -7.30
CA VAL A 228 -5.52 -0.68 -6.18
C VAL A 228 -4.78 -0.78 -4.85
N THR A 229 -4.16 -1.94 -4.59
CA THR A 229 -3.45 -2.17 -3.32
C THR A 229 -2.20 -1.29 -3.19
N GLN A 230 -1.43 -1.10 -4.26
CA GLN A 230 -0.25 -0.25 -4.23
C GLN A 230 -0.59 1.25 -4.12
N ILE A 231 -1.70 1.72 -4.71
CA ILE A 231 -2.20 3.09 -4.51
C ILE A 231 -2.48 3.32 -3.01
N ALA A 232 -3.30 2.46 -2.40
CA ALA A 232 -3.64 2.58 -0.98
C ALA A 232 -2.38 2.58 -0.09
N GLN A 233 -1.42 1.70 -0.37
CA GLN A 233 -0.16 1.65 0.37
C GLN A 233 0.74 2.87 0.14
N ALA A 234 0.75 3.46 -1.06
CA ALA A 234 1.57 4.64 -1.35
C ALA A 234 1.09 5.87 -0.56
N PHE A 235 -0.22 6.05 -0.42
CA PHE A 235 -0.78 7.12 0.40
C PHE A 235 -0.52 6.95 1.91
N GLN A 236 -0.34 5.71 2.37
CA GLN A 236 -0.03 5.37 3.77
C GLN A 236 1.47 5.31 4.07
N GLU A 237 2.35 5.62 3.11
CA GLU A 237 3.79 5.56 3.31
C GLU A 237 4.24 6.58 4.37
N PHE A 238 4.90 6.06 5.40
CA PHE A 238 5.33 6.84 6.56
C PHE A 238 6.83 6.65 6.87
N ASN A 239 7.30 5.40 6.90
CA ASN A 239 8.63 5.07 7.40
C ASN A 239 9.76 5.70 6.58
N GLY A 240 9.65 5.67 5.25
CA GLY A 240 10.64 6.29 4.36
C GLY A 240 10.80 7.79 4.63
N PRO A 241 9.74 8.60 4.48
CA PRO A 241 9.79 10.03 4.77
C PRO A 241 10.22 10.36 6.19
N TYR A 242 9.75 9.62 7.18
CA TYR A 242 10.04 9.90 8.59
C TYR A 242 11.50 9.62 8.96
N ILE A 243 12.05 8.48 8.54
CA ILE A 243 13.37 8.01 8.99
C ILE A 243 14.49 8.57 8.12
N ILE A 244 14.30 8.60 6.78
CA ILE A 244 15.36 8.97 5.84
C ILE A 244 15.57 10.48 5.84
N THR A 245 14.50 11.26 5.70
CA THR A 245 14.58 12.71 5.46
C THR A 245 13.91 13.56 6.53
N GLN A 246 13.10 12.97 7.42
CA GLN A 246 12.23 13.68 8.36
C GLN A 246 11.32 14.72 7.67
N GLY A 247 10.92 14.43 6.42
CA GLY A 247 10.12 15.33 5.59
C GLY A 247 10.92 16.40 4.85
N GLY A 248 12.25 16.49 5.07
CA GLY A 248 13.13 17.50 4.45
C GLY A 248 13.51 17.16 3.00
N PRO A 249 14.22 18.08 2.34
CA PRO A 249 14.39 19.49 2.69
C PRO A 249 13.13 20.31 2.40
N ARG A 250 12.85 21.30 3.24
CA ARG A 250 11.72 22.24 3.05
C ARG A 250 10.37 21.57 2.77
N ASN A 251 10.05 20.47 3.46
CA ASN A 251 8.86 19.63 3.30
C ASN A 251 8.74 18.91 1.92
N ALA A 252 9.80 18.84 1.12
CA ALA A 252 9.75 18.24 -0.21
C ALA A 252 9.45 16.72 -0.19
N THR A 253 9.66 16.07 0.95
CA THR A 253 9.38 14.65 1.14
C THR A 253 8.36 14.40 2.25
N THR A 254 7.73 15.45 2.77
CA THR A 254 6.63 15.29 3.71
C THR A 254 5.41 14.73 2.97
N LEU A 255 5.04 13.50 3.28
CA LEU A 255 3.79 12.90 2.81
C LEU A 255 2.68 13.13 3.83
N VAL A 256 1.42 12.95 3.41
CA VAL A 256 0.24 13.20 4.28
C VAL A 256 0.32 12.39 5.57
N SER A 257 0.69 11.12 5.52
CA SER A 257 0.86 10.25 6.70
C SER A 257 1.85 10.83 7.73
N LEU A 258 2.98 11.39 7.25
CA LEU A 258 3.95 12.07 8.11
C LEU A 258 3.40 13.38 8.67
N LEU A 259 2.61 14.12 7.88
CA LEU A 259 1.99 15.37 8.36
C LEU A 259 0.93 15.08 9.42
N VAL A 260 0.10 14.03 9.24
CA VAL A 260 -0.85 13.54 10.26
C VAL A 260 -0.12 13.22 11.57
N TYR A 261 0.97 12.47 11.49
CA TYR A 261 1.79 12.16 12.66
C TYR A 261 2.34 13.43 13.35
N ASN A 262 2.83 14.39 12.58
CA ASN A 262 3.36 15.63 13.14
C ASN A 262 2.27 16.43 13.86
N TYR A 263 1.07 16.57 13.29
CA TYR A 263 -0.05 17.25 13.96
C TYR A 263 -0.50 16.50 15.21
N ALA A 264 -0.67 15.17 15.14
CA ALA A 264 -1.15 14.39 16.25
C ALA A 264 -0.16 14.36 17.44
N PHE A 265 1.13 14.12 17.17
CA PHE A 265 2.10 13.76 18.22
C PHE A 265 3.19 14.80 18.47
N LYS A 266 3.44 15.73 17.55
CA LYS A 266 4.40 16.82 17.78
C LYS A 266 3.73 18.14 18.13
N SER A 267 2.62 18.48 17.43
CA SER A 267 1.87 19.72 17.68
C SER A 267 0.73 19.50 18.68
N ASN A 268 0.36 18.26 18.99
CA ASN A 268 -0.79 17.89 19.83
C ASN A 268 -2.14 18.40 19.32
N GLU A 269 -2.24 18.67 18.01
CA GLU A 269 -3.43 19.16 17.31
C GLU A 269 -4.18 17.96 16.72
N MET A 270 -4.85 17.19 17.60
CA MET A 270 -5.50 15.94 17.22
C MET A 270 -6.67 16.16 16.26
N GLY A 271 -7.44 17.26 16.43
CA GLY A 271 -8.53 17.61 15.52
C GLY A 271 -8.05 17.78 14.07
N MET A 272 -6.96 18.54 13.87
CA MET A 272 -6.33 18.72 12.56
C MET A 272 -5.78 17.42 11.98
N ALA A 273 -5.14 16.59 12.81
CA ALA A 273 -4.62 15.29 12.40
C ALA A 273 -5.76 14.37 11.92
N CYS A 274 -6.89 14.31 12.65
CA CYS A 274 -8.06 13.55 12.26
C CYS A 274 -8.67 14.08 10.95
N ALA A 275 -8.82 15.39 10.79
CA ALA A 275 -9.35 15.98 9.57
C ALA A 275 -8.48 15.63 8.35
N LEU A 276 -7.16 15.73 8.49
CA LEU A 276 -6.21 15.39 7.42
C LEU A 276 -6.25 13.89 7.09
N ALA A 277 -6.38 13.02 8.09
CA ALA A 277 -6.54 11.58 7.89
C ALA A 277 -7.84 11.25 7.13
N TRP A 278 -8.95 11.95 7.41
CA TRP A 278 -10.21 11.81 6.68
C TRP A 278 -10.11 12.32 5.24
N VAL A 279 -9.43 13.44 5.00
CA VAL A 279 -9.15 13.92 3.63
C VAL A 279 -8.35 12.88 2.85
N MET A 280 -7.32 12.30 3.46
CA MET A 280 -6.55 11.20 2.86
C MET A 280 -7.41 9.96 2.58
N PHE A 281 -8.23 9.56 3.53
CA PHE A 281 -9.15 8.42 3.37
C PHE A 281 -10.12 8.63 2.20
N ILE A 282 -10.75 9.81 2.13
CA ILE A 282 -11.66 10.16 1.03
C ILE A 282 -10.91 10.16 -0.31
N ALA A 283 -9.70 10.72 -0.37
CA ALA A 283 -8.89 10.71 -1.60
C ALA A 283 -8.59 9.29 -2.08
N VAL A 284 -8.16 8.40 -1.19
CA VAL A 284 -7.89 6.99 -1.52
C VAL A 284 -9.18 6.27 -1.92
N ALA A 285 -10.30 6.51 -1.22
CA ALA A 285 -11.59 5.94 -1.55
C ALA A 285 -12.06 6.37 -2.96
N LEU A 286 -11.94 7.65 -3.31
CA LEU A 286 -12.26 8.17 -4.63
C LEU A 286 -11.39 7.55 -5.72
N LEU A 287 -10.06 7.47 -5.51
CA LEU A 287 -9.16 6.82 -6.45
C LEU A 287 -9.51 5.33 -6.63
N THR A 288 -9.89 4.66 -5.54
CA THR A 288 -10.33 3.27 -5.59
C THR A 288 -11.63 3.13 -6.39
N VAL A 289 -12.62 3.97 -6.16
CA VAL A 289 -13.88 3.98 -6.93
C VAL A 289 -13.60 4.24 -8.41
N ILE A 290 -12.73 5.22 -8.73
CA ILE A 290 -12.32 5.49 -10.11
C ILE A 290 -11.65 4.26 -10.74
N ALA A 291 -10.76 3.59 -10.02
CA ALA A 291 -10.12 2.37 -10.49
C ALA A 291 -11.15 1.27 -10.77
N PHE A 292 -12.09 1.02 -9.83
CA PHE A 292 -13.15 0.01 -10.01
C PHE A 292 -14.15 0.34 -11.12
N THR A 293 -14.45 1.60 -11.35
CA THR A 293 -15.32 1.97 -12.47
C THR A 293 -14.59 1.85 -13.82
N SER A 294 -13.28 2.12 -13.85
CA SER A 294 -12.48 2.01 -15.06
C SER A 294 -12.20 0.56 -15.48
N GLN A 295 -12.19 -0.40 -14.53
CA GLN A 295 -11.84 -1.80 -14.81
C GLN A 295 -12.67 -2.42 -15.92
N LYS A 296 -13.95 -2.03 -16.04
CA LYS A 296 -14.88 -2.54 -17.06
C LYS A 296 -14.39 -2.37 -18.50
N HIS A 297 -13.46 -1.45 -18.73
CA HIS A 297 -12.98 -1.10 -20.08
C HIS A 297 -11.65 -1.76 -20.45
N TRP A 298 -10.89 -2.26 -19.48
CA TRP A 298 -9.54 -2.74 -19.74
C TRP A 298 -9.15 -4.03 -19.01
N VAL A 299 -9.92 -4.46 -18.00
CA VAL A 299 -9.66 -5.71 -17.29
C VAL A 299 -10.43 -6.85 -17.99
N TYR A 300 -9.70 -7.86 -18.41
CA TYR A 300 -10.25 -9.05 -19.05
C TYR A 300 -10.40 -10.16 -18.02
N TYR A 301 -11.63 -10.60 -17.79
CA TYR A 301 -11.94 -11.80 -17.01
C TYR A 301 -12.25 -12.92 -18.00
N ALA A 302 -11.44 -13.99 -17.95
CA ALA A 302 -11.76 -15.20 -18.69
C ALA A 302 -12.92 -15.90 -17.96
N ASP A 303 -14.10 -15.91 -18.56
CA ASP A 303 -15.28 -16.66 -18.10
C ASP A 303 -15.07 -18.16 -18.32
#